data_170c5534ea588a611beaf4b94d11f55b
#
_entry.id   170c5534ea588a611beaf4b94d11f55b
#
_cell.length_a   1.000
_cell.length_b   1.000
_cell.length_c   1.000
_cell.angle_alpha   90.00
_cell.angle_beta   90.00
_cell.angle_gamma   90.00
#
_symmetry.space_group_name_H-M   'P 1'
#
loop_
_entity.id
_entity.type
_entity.pdbx_description
1 polymer ?
#
loop_
_entity_poly.entity_id
_entity_poly.type
_entity_poly.pdbx_seq_one_letter_code
_entity_poly.pdbx_strand_id
1 'polypeptide(L)'
;MSTGNLQLYLSGHGSIDLLYENSLPEITLGGSGHPTSYSVVFEHSLKASVVDRALLEVGIRASSMEIPRWKISFNDVVLTREFKPLICVETSNGFFCKLVFDVTPIVTSKQKREHRVEIEYIGVKEFTLDHIGLLMLGSYEAARSLYGFWSGAISLQPGSSVDITLPQRFDHAKARIVAYLPHTDASLVVGTDSGTTVISRSTGMNEFTVELEDVSYLRLEHQGSGGYYPKEVLVSSILVYKIEIPEPSIEVSYNLDNSNVELNISNNGSDAAENVVVVSIAVGNVIDRKVLGELKPGQSQTVALSIKQGSTNTIRVIWKHRGKTMFKDIKVKS
;
A
#
# COMPACT_ATOMS: atom_id res chain seq x y z
N MET A 1 1.52 29.74 -5.64
CA MET A 1 2.60 29.06 -6.38
C MET A 1 2.94 27.75 -5.66
N SER A 2 3.32 26.71 -6.40
CA SER A 2 3.87 25.51 -5.82
C SER A 2 5.32 25.73 -5.40
N THR A 3 5.74 25.11 -4.30
CA THR A 3 7.13 25.12 -3.82
C THR A 3 7.57 23.70 -3.51
N GLY A 4 8.88 23.45 -3.60
CA GLY A 4 9.44 22.12 -3.36
C GLY A 4 9.54 21.26 -4.61
N ASN A 5 9.87 19.97 -4.39
CA ASN A 5 10.06 19.00 -5.46
C ASN A 5 9.85 17.57 -4.98
N LEU A 6 9.45 16.68 -5.89
CA LEU A 6 9.53 15.24 -5.74
C LEU A 6 10.65 14.72 -6.62
N GLN A 7 11.58 14.00 -6.03
CA GLN A 7 12.67 13.35 -6.75
C GLN A 7 12.24 11.93 -7.15
N LEU A 8 12.50 11.54 -8.39
CA LEU A 8 12.36 10.16 -8.84
C LEU A 8 13.50 9.31 -8.23
N TYR A 9 13.16 8.40 -7.32
CA TYR A 9 14.11 7.51 -6.66
C TYR A 9 14.30 6.20 -7.38
N LEU A 10 13.20 5.62 -7.83
CA LEU A 10 13.20 4.32 -8.49
C LEU A 10 12.23 4.34 -9.65
N SER A 11 12.64 3.73 -10.76
CA SER A 11 11.77 3.42 -11.88
C SER A 11 12.29 2.20 -12.61
N GLY A 12 11.38 1.46 -13.19
CA GLY A 12 11.77 0.27 -13.93
C GLY A 12 10.60 -0.55 -14.43
N HIS A 13 10.96 -1.63 -15.11
CA HIS A 13 10.03 -2.64 -15.59
C HIS A 13 10.69 -4.02 -15.51
N GLY A 14 9.90 -5.07 -15.46
CA GLY A 14 10.39 -6.45 -15.48
C GLY A 14 9.72 -7.37 -14.47
N SER A 15 10.42 -8.44 -14.12
CA SER A 15 9.96 -9.46 -13.19
C SER A 15 10.21 -9.02 -11.75
N ILE A 16 9.48 -8.01 -11.29
CA ILE A 16 9.64 -7.39 -9.97
C ILE A 16 8.31 -7.47 -9.21
N ASP A 17 8.36 -7.97 -7.97
CA ASP A 17 7.30 -7.79 -6.97
C ASP A 17 7.61 -6.53 -6.16
N LEU A 18 6.58 -5.77 -5.83
CA LEU A 18 6.68 -4.48 -5.18
C LEU A 18 5.73 -4.41 -4.00
N LEU A 19 6.22 -3.90 -2.89
CA LEU A 19 5.44 -3.57 -1.71
C LEU A 19 5.71 -2.13 -1.30
N TYR A 20 4.66 -1.38 -1.04
CA TYR A 20 4.74 -0.06 -0.45
C TYR A 20 3.75 0.03 0.72
N GLU A 21 4.28 0.12 1.93
CA GLU A 21 3.49 0.21 3.16
C GLU A 21 3.71 1.56 3.82
N ASN A 22 2.61 2.17 4.28
CA ASN A 22 2.61 3.49 4.89
C ASN A 22 2.00 3.47 6.28
N SER A 23 2.62 4.19 7.20
CA SER A 23 2.07 4.60 8.50
C SER A 23 1.92 6.11 8.50
N LEU A 24 0.74 6.60 8.81
CA LEU A 24 0.36 8.01 8.81
C LEU A 24 -0.09 8.42 10.22
N PRO A 25 0.85 8.50 11.19
CA PRO A 25 0.50 8.61 12.61
C PRO A 25 -0.04 9.98 13.01
N GLU A 26 0.35 11.05 12.30
CA GLU A 26 0.08 12.45 12.67
C GLU A 26 0.30 12.72 14.18
N ILE A 27 1.40 12.19 14.73
CA ILE A 27 1.73 12.28 16.14
C ILE A 27 2.76 13.38 16.41
N THR A 28 2.51 14.18 17.42
CA THR A 28 3.47 15.18 17.90
C THR A 28 4.48 14.55 18.84
N LEU A 29 5.77 14.77 18.58
CA LEU A 29 6.89 14.31 19.40
C LEU A 29 7.66 15.49 19.99
N GLY A 30 8.20 15.31 21.21
CA GLY A 30 8.97 16.32 21.91
C GLY A 30 8.13 17.38 22.63
N GLY A 31 8.76 18.46 23.05
CA GLY A 31 8.08 19.47 23.85
C GLY A 31 7.62 18.98 25.22
N SER A 32 6.71 19.72 25.86
CA SER A 32 6.14 19.38 27.14
C SER A 32 4.82 18.65 26.96
N GLY A 33 4.76 17.38 27.42
CA GLY A 33 3.51 16.61 27.41
C GLY A 33 3.30 15.70 26.20
N HIS A 34 4.22 15.68 25.23
CA HIS A 34 4.20 14.77 24.11
C HIS A 34 5.20 13.61 24.30
N PRO A 35 4.98 12.45 23.66
CA PRO A 35 5.92 11.34 23.69
C PRO A 35 7.28 11.76 23.11
N THR A 36 8.34 11.08 23.57
CA THR A 36 9.70 11.27 23.07
C THR A 36 10.09 10.22 22.03
N SER A 37 9.22 9.29 21.72
CA SER A 37 9.45 8.26 20.70
C SER A 37 8.19 7.79 20.05
N TYR A 38 8.34 7.27 18.83
CA TYR A 38 7.31 6.56 18.09
C TYR A 38 7.93 5.32 17.43
N SER A 39 7.17 4.24 17.39
CA SER A 39 7.60 2.99 16.76
C SER A 39 6.47 2.40 15.94
N VAL A 40 6.82 1.89 14.74
CA VAL A 40 5.91 1.16 13.86
C VAL A 40 6.60 -0.10 13.35
N VAL A 41 5.80 -1.14 13.11
CA VAL A 41 6.25 -2.39 12.50
C VAL A 41 5.51 -2.55 11.16
N PHE A 42 6.29 -2.79 10.11
CA PHE A 42 5.78 -3.14 8.78
C PHE A 42 5.94 -4.63 8.57
N GLU A 43 4.84 -5.30 8.24
CA GLU A 43 4.83 -6.70 7.84
C GLU A 43 4.92 -6.78 6.33
N HIS A 44 5.93 -7.44 5.78
CA HIS A 44 6.03 -7.56 4.34
C HIS A 44 5.53 -8.89 3.81
N SER A 45 4.78 -8.81 2.72
CA SER A 45 4.22 -9.95 2.00
C SER A 45 4.78 -10.09 0.57
N LEU A 46 6.00 -9.57 0.34
CA LEU A 46 6.67 -9.76 -0.95
C LEU A 46 6.77 -11.25 -1.29
N LYS A 47 6.55 -11.58 -2.55
CA LYS A 47 6.70 -12.95 -3.09
C LYS A 47 8.14 -13.24 -3.46
N ALA A 48 8.92 -12.20 -3.69
CA ALA A 48 10.34 -12.28 -3.94
C ALA A 48 11.06 -12.95 -2.75
N SER A 49 11.93 -13.89 -3.04
CA SER A 49 12.79 -14.53 -2.04
C SER A 49 13.94 -13.62 -1.61
N VAL A 50 14.28 -12.65 -2.42
CA VAL A 50 15.36 -11.69 -2.19
C VAL A 50 14.83 -10.28 -2.46
N VAL A 51 15.13 -9.36 -1.55
CA VAL A 51 14.83 -7.93 -1.73
C VAL A 51 16.01 -7.28 -2.45
N ASP A 52 15.74 -6.67 -3.60
CA ASP A 52 16.75 -6.00 -4.42
C ASP A 52 16.94 -4.54 -4.00
N ARG A 53 15.86 -3.89 -3.59
CA ARG A 53 15.84 -2.50 -3.12
C ARG A 53 14.84 -2.32 -1.99
N ALA A 54 15.22 -1.51 -1.00
CA ALA A 54 14.34 -1.08 0.07
C ALA A 54 14.63 0.38 0.44
N LEU A 55 13.60 1.22 0.41
CA LEU A 55 13.68 2.63 0.81
C LEU A 55 12.75 2.88 1.99
N LEU A 56 13.29 3.52 3.02
CA LEU A 56 12.52 4.06 4.14
C LEU A 56 12.40 5.57 3.96
N GLU A 57 11.18 6.08 4.05
CA GLU A 57 10.93 7.50 4.02
C GLU A 57 10.25 7.98 5.30
N VAL A 58 10.58 9.20 5.72
CA VAL A 58 9.99 9.85 6.89
C VAL A 58 9.63 11.28 6.53
N GLY A 59 8.37 11.64 6.76
CA GLY A 59 7.81 12.98 6.56
C GLY A 59 7.42 13.62 7.89
N ILE A 60 7.83 14.86 8.11
CA ILE A 60 7.49 15.60 9.33
C ILE A 60 7.05 17.01 9.02
N ARG A 61 6.21 17.58 9.90
CA ARG A 61 5.94 19.02 9.98
C ARG A 61 6.56 19.59 11.25
N ALA A 62 7.30 20.68 11.13
CA ALA A 62 7.98 21.33 12.25
C ALA A 62 7.88 22.85 12.15
N SER A 63 7.76 23.52 13.29
CA SER A 63 7.80 24.99 13.37
C SER A 63 9.20 25.58 13.19
N SER A 64 10.25 24.75 13.27
CA SER A 64 11.65 25.14 13.18
C SER A 64 12.49 24.03 12.57
N MET A 65 13.52 24.40 11.84
CA MET A 65 14.52 23.48 11.28
C MET A 65 15.53 22.97 12.32
N GLU A 66 15.54 23.51 13.50
CA GLU A 66 16.41 23.06 14.58
C GLU A 66 15.75 21.93 15.38
N ILE A 67 16.07 20.71 15.05
CA ILE A 67 15.60 19.48 15.72
C ILE A 67 16.83 18.74 16.29
N PRO A 68 17.33 19.15 17.49
CA PRO A 68 18.45 18.48 18.13
C PRO A 68 18.02 17.14 18.75
N ARG A 69 19.00 16.24 18.97
CA ARG A 69 18.78 14.93 19.63
C ARG A 69 17.74 14.04 18.93
N TRP A 70 17.74 14.09 17.64
CA TRP A 70 16.98 13.24 16.76
C TRP A 70 17.70 11.91 16.54
N LYS A 71 16.93 10.80 16.49
CA LYS A 71 17.46 9.49 16.14
C LYS A 71 16.40 8.71 15.38
N ILE A 72 16.78 8.14 14.24
CA ILE A 72 15.99 7.13 13.53
C ILE A 72 16.75 5.82 13.52
N SER A 73 16.07 4.74 13.87
CA SER A 73 16.58 3.37 13.72
C SER A 73 15.62 2.50 12.91
N PHE A 74 16.20 1.56 12.18
CA PHE A 74 15.49 0.56 11.38
C PHE A 74 16.05 -0.82 11.70
N ASN A 75 15.20 -1.74 12.18
CA ASN A 75 15.62 -3.07 12.66
C ASN A 75 16.79 -3.03 13.65
N ASP A 76 16.76 -2.13 14.61
CA ASP A 76 17.79 -1.89 15.64
C ASP A 76 19.11 -1.30 15.09
N VAL A 77 19.16 -0.94 13.80
CA VAL A 77 20.31 -0.24 13.20
C VAL A 77 20.02 1.25 13.16
N VAL A 78 20.89 2.06 13.74
CA VAL A 78 20.76 3.52 13.71
C VAL A 78 21.09 4.03 12.32
N LEU A 79 20.10 4.67 11.66
CA LEU A 79 20.26 5.29 10.34
C LEU A 79 20.86 6.69 10.45
N THR A 80 20.38 7.47 11.42
CA THR A 80 20.88 8.83 11.67
C THR A 80 20.67 9.25 13.12
N ARG A 81 21.54 10.14 13.59
CA ARG A 81 21.41 10.88 14.85
C ARG A 81 21.30 12.39 14.63
N GLU A 82 21.25 12.82 13.38
CA GLU A 82 21.17 14.21 12.98
C GLU A 82 19.95 14.43 12.11
N PHE A 83 19.27 15.54 12.34
CA PHE A 83 18.18 15.99 11.48
C PHE A 83 18.77 16.66 10.24
N LYS A 84 18.91 15.89 9.18
CA LYS A 84 19.36 16.37 7.86
C LYS A 84 18.35 15.93 6.81
N PRO A 85 17.24 16.65 6.67
CA PRO A 85 16.25 16.32 5.66
C PRO A 85 16.82 16.50 4.25
N LEU A 86 16.37 15.65 3.35
CA LEU A 86 16.70 15.75 1.92
C LEU A 86 16.12 17.04 1.32
N ILE A 87 14.88 17.33 1.69
CA ILE A 87 14.16 18.53 1.27
C ILE A 87 13.24 19.00 2.38
N CYS A 88 13.12 20.32 2.53
CA CYS A 88 12.08 20.98 3.30
C CYS A 88 11.42 22.05 2.46
N VAL A 89 10.12 22.19 2.59
CA VAL A 89 9.33 23.29 2.02
C VAL A 89 8.71 24.10 3.13
N GLU A 90 8.70 25.41 2.95
CA GLU A 90 8.02 26.33 3.85
C GLU A 90 6.51 26.21 3.65
N THR A 91 5.79 26.23 4.75
CA THR A 91 4.33 26.18 4.81
C THR A 91 3.82 27.33 5.65
N SER A 92 2.50 27.55 5.70
CA SER A 92 1.90 28.59 6.55
C SER A 92 2.21 28.43 8.04
N ASN A 93 2.53 27.19 8.51
CA ASN A 93 2.74 26.86 9.91
C ASN A 93 4.16 26.32 10.21
N GLY A 94 5.15 26.67 9.40
CA GLY A 94 6.53 26.18 9.54
C GLY A 94 7.05 25.45 8.31
N PHE A 95 7.52 24.24 8.46
CA PHE A 95 8.19 23.48 7.41
C PHE A 95 7.60 22.06 7.31
N PHE A 96 7.45 21.59 6.08
CA PHE A 96 7.25 20.18 5.80
C PHE A 96 8.54 19.60 5.24
N CYS A 97 9.11 18.62 5.93
CA CYS A 97 10.43 18.06 5.63
C CYS A 97 10.36 16.57 5.35
N LYS A 98 11.20 16.11 4.42
CA LYS A 98 11.31 14.71 4.02
C LYS A 98 12.72 14.17 4.18
N LEU A 99 12.82 12.97 4.75
CA LEU A 99 14.03 12.16 4.81
C LEU A 99 13.79 10.86 4.05
N VAL A 100 14.81 10.38 3.32
CA VAL A 100 14.78 9.10 2.60
C VAL A 100 16.08 8.38 2.85
N PHE A 101 15.98 7.09 3.18
CA PHE A 101 17.13 6.22 3.50
C PHE A 101 17.08 4.97 2.62
N ASP A 102 18.22 4.59 2.05
CA ASP A 102 18.39 3.27 1.46
C ASP A 102 18.66 2.27 2.61
N VAL A 103 17.66 1.44 2.89
CA VAL A 103 17.71 0.39 3.92
C VAL A 103 17.92 -1.00 3.35
N THR A 104 18.19 -1.11 2.04
CA THR A 104 18.44 -2.37 1.33
C THR A 104 19.45 -3.25 2.07
N PRO A 105 20.63 -2.75 2.52
CA PRO A 105 21.61 -3.59 3.18
C PRO A 105 21.11 -4.20 4.50
N ILE A 106 20.22 -3.49 5.21
CA ILE A 106 19.67 -3.97 6.49
C ILE A 106 18.61 -5.04 6.24
N VAL A 107 17.72 -4.82 5.26
CA VAL A 107 16.68 -5.77 4.88
C VAL A 107 17.30 -7.08 4.39
N THR A 108 18.27 -6.99 3.47
CA THR A 108 18.91 -8.16 2.87
C THR A 108 19.74 -8.96 3.88
N SER A 109 20.40 -8.29 4.84
CA SER A 109 21.22 -8.96 5.85
C SER A 109 20.41 -9.69 6.92
N LYS A 110 19.23 -9.17 7.27
CA LYS A 110 18.41 -9.71 8.37
C LYS A 110 17.30 -10.64 7.91
N GLN A 111 16.87 -10.60 6.67
CA GLN A 111 15.82 -11.45 6.05
C GLN A 111 14.57 -11.63 6.92
N LYS A 112 14.18 -10.59 7.63
CA LYS A 112 12.99 -10.58 8.48
C LYS A 112 11.74 -10.35 7.65
N ARG A 113 10.60 -10.87 8.11
CA ARG A 113 9.26 -10.52 7.56
C ARG A 113 8.65 -9.27 8.19
N GLU A 114 9.17 -8.88 9.34
CA GLU A 114 8.74 -7.70 10.08
C GLU A 114 9.90 -6.71 10.17
N HIS A 115 9.61 -5.46 9.82
CA HIS A 115 10.58 -4.38 9.85
C HIS A 115 10.11 -3.30 10.81
N ARG A 116 10.92 -3.08 11.86
CA ARG A 116 10.63 -2.07 12.89
C ARG A 116 11.36 -0.78 12.58
N VAL A 117 10.59 0.31 12.55
CA VAL A 117 11.11 1.68 12.53
C VAL A 117 10.90 2.29 13.90
N GLU A 118 11.91 2.95 14.44
CA GLU A 118 11.83 3.67 15.70
C GLU A 118 12.41 5.08 15.51
N ILE A 119 11.66 6.08 15.94
CA ILE A 119 12.05 7.48 15.93
C ILE A 119 12.07 7.96 17.36
N GLU A 120 13.22 8.41 17.83
CA GLU A 120 13.43 8.99 19.16
C GLU A 120 13.76 10.48 19.02
N TYR A 121 13.14 11.29 19.85
CA TYR A 121 13.41 12.71 19.90
C TYR A 121 13.30 13.24 21.33
N ILE A 122 14.41 13.76 21.83
CA ILE A 122 14.49 14.37 23.16
C ILE A 122 14.81 15.85 22.97
N GLY A 123 13.80 16.65 22.61
CA GLY A 123 13.95 18.08 22.37
C GLY A 123 12.84 18.90 22.97
N VAL A 124 13.12 20.20 23.14
CA VAL A 124 12.17 21.17 23.73
C VAL A 124 11.13 21.64 22.70
N LYS A 125 11.53 21.75 21.43
CA LYS A 125 10.63 22.11 20.34
C LYS A 125 9.91 20.84 19.86
N GLU A 126 8.64 20.95 19.57
CA GLU A 126 7.82 19.86 19.05
C GLU A 126 7.84 19.81 17.51
N PHE A 127 7.62 18.63 16.98
CA PHE A 127 7.31 18.41 15.57
C PHE A 127 6.24 17.33 15.42
N THR A 128 5.49 17.36 14.33
CA THR A 128 4.53 16.31 13.98
C THR A 128 5.15 15.32 13.02
N LEU A 129 5.14 14.05 13.40
CA LEU A 129 5.49 12.94 12.52
C LEU A 129 4.25 12.57 11.71
N ASP A 130 4.31 12.84 10.42
CA ASP A 130 3.16 12.68 9.53
C ASP A 130 3.16 11.39 8.75
N HIS A 131 4.35 10.92 8.35
CA HIS A 131 4.48 9.84 7.40
C HIS A 131 5.74 9.01 7.66
N ILE A 132 5.58 7.70 7.70
CA ILE A 132 6.66 6.72 7.59
C ILE A 132 6.25 5.76 6.49
N GLY A 133 7.05 5.65 5.42
CA GLY A 133 6.81 4.74 4.30
C GLY A 133 7.95 3.77 4.11
N LEU A 134 7.64 2.50 3.81
CA LEU A 134 8.61 1.48 3.45
C LEU A 134 8.26 0.93 2.07
N LEU A 135 9.11 1.23 1.09
CA LEU A 135 9.05 0.65 -0.24
C LEU A 135 10.06 -0.47 -0.36
N MET A 136 9.64 -1.62 -0.82
CA MET A 136 10.52 -2.76 -1.10
C MET A 136 10.23 -3.32 -2.50
N LEU A 137 11.29 -3.68 -3.20
CA LEU A 137 11.29 -4.33 -4.51
C LEU A 137 12.08 -5.62 -4.41
N GLY A 138 11.61 -6.65 -5.06
CA GLY A 138 12.35 -7.91 -5.14
C GLY A 138 12.08 -8.66 -6.44
N SER A 139 13.07 -9.36 -6.93
CA SER A 139 12.97 -10.16 -8.16
C SER A 139 12.00 -11.33 -7.98
N TYR A 140 11.00 -11.41 -8.86
CA TYR A 140 10.01 -12.46 -8.89
C TYR A 140 9.65 -12.82 -10.34
N GLU A 141 10.15 -13.94 -10.85
CA GLU A 141 10.05 -14.32 -12.26
C GLU A 141 8.64 -14.34 -12.83
N ALA A 142 7.65 -14.68 -11.98
CA ALA A 142 6.27 -14.75 -12.40
C ALA A 142 5.56 -13.38 -12.45
N ALA A 143 6.14 -12.33 -11.88
CA ALA A 143 5.57 -10.98 -11.93
C ALA A 143 5.95 -10.29 -13.25
N ARG A 144 5.06 -9.39 -13.68
CA ARG A 144 5.34 -8.39 -14.70
C ARG A 144 4.98 -7.04 -14.12
N SER A 145 5.95 -6.18 -13.96
CA SER A 145 5.76 -4.88 -13.33
C SER A 145 6.31 -3.74 -14.15
N LEU A 146 5.70 -2.59 -13.94
CA LEU A 146 6.09 -1.29 -14.44
C LEU A 146 5.90 -0.32 -13.28
N TYR A 147 6.91 0.45 -12.89
CA TYR A 147 6.81 1.32 -11.71
C TYR A 147 7.66 2.57 -11.83
N GLY A 148 7.22 3.61 -11.10
CA GLY A 148 7.96 4.83 -10.82
C GLY A 148 7.62 5.31 -9.41
N PHE A 149 8.64 5.63 -8.61
CA PHE A 149 8.49 6.08 -7.23
C PHE A 149 9.19 7.42 -7.03
N TRP A 150 8.41 8.39 -6.60
CA TRP A 150 8.87 9.74 -6.24
C TRP A 150 8.66 9.97 -4.76
N SER A 151 9.64 10.57 -4.13
CA SER A 151 9.56 11.01 -2.74
C SER A 151 10.16 12.41 -2.60
N GLY A 152 9.63 13.20 -1.69
CA GLY A 152 10.08 14.57 -1.46
C GLY A 152 9.08 15.39 -0.67
N ALA A 153 9.03 16.67 -0.95
CA ALA A 153 8.08 17.57 -0.34
C ALA A 153 7.63 18.61 -1.37
N ILE A 154 6.33 18.69 -1.60
CA ILE A 154 5.70 19.75 -2.39
C ILE A 154 4.63 20.41 -1.52
N SER A 155 4.59 21.73 -1.56
CA SER A 155 3.52 22.57 -1.00
C SER A 155 2.75 23.23 -2.15
N LEU A 156 1.46 22.92 -2.26
CA LEU A 156 0.54 23.48 -3.24
C LEU A 156 -0.38 24.49 -2.58
N GLN A 157 -0.22 25.75 -2.93
CA GLN A 157 -1.18 26.81 -2.56
C GLN A 157 -2.50 26.64 -3.33
N PRO A 158 -3.64 27.14 -2.82
CA PRO A 158 -4.90 27.15 -3.56
C PRO A 158 -4.72 27.70 -4.98
N GLY A 159 -5.21 26.95 -5.98
CA GLY A 159 -5.10 27.28 -7.40
C GLY A 159 -3.72 27.03 -8.01
N SER A 160 -2.78 26.43 -7.29
CA SER A 160 -1.48 26.06 -7.87
C SER A 160 -1.43 24.59 -8.27
N SER A 161 -0.58 24.28 -9.25
CA SER A 161 -0.37 22.93 -9.75
C SER A 161 1.12 22.62 -9.96
N VAL A 162 1.42 21.34 -10.07
CA VAL A 162 2.72 20.80 -10.47
C VAL A 162 2.53 19.64 -11.42
N ASP A 163 3.36 19.57 -12.46
CA ASP A 163 3.37 18.49 -13.42
C ASP A 163 4.54 17.54 -13.10
N ILE A 164 4.25 16.23 -13.11
CA ILE A 164 5.21 15.14 -12.88
C ILE A 164 5.27 14.31 -14.15
N THR A 165 6.38 14.40 -14.85
CA THR A 165 6.63 13.57 -16.03
C THR A 165 6.93 12.15 -15.58
N LEU A 166 6.22 11.17 -16.13
CA LEU A 166 6.46 9.76 -15.87
C LEU A 166 7.66 9.28 -16.71
N PRO A 167 8.48 8.36 -16.18
CA PRO A 167 9.68 7.87 -16.88
C PRO A 167 9.35 7.08 -18.16
N GLN A 168 8.11 6.64 -18.26
CA GLN A 168 7.55 5.90 -19.40
C GLN A 168 6.03 6.00 -19.35
N ARG A 169 5.38 5.61 -20.44
CA ARG A 169 3.92 5.56 -20.52
C ARG A 169 3.40 4.35 -19.74
N PHE A 170 2.33 4.55 -18.99
CA PHE A 170 1.65 3.52 -18.23
C PHE A 170 0.26 3.28 -18.78
N ASP A 171 -0.02 2.04 -19.13
CA ASP A 171 -1.34 1.57 -19.55
C ASP A 171 -1.97 0.78 -18.40
N HIS A 172 -3.16 1.16 -17.95
CA HIS A 172 -3.89 0.57 -16.82
C HIS A 172 -3.02 0.41 -15.55
N ALA A 173 -2.59 1.53 -14.98
CA ALA A 173 -1.79 1.59 -13.76
C ALA A 173 -2.57 2.13 -12.57
N LYS A 174 -1.95 2.10 -11.41
CA LYS A 174 -2.42 2.76 -10.19
C LYS A 174 -1.40 3.79 -9.73
N ALA A 175 -1.88 4.92 -9.24
CA ALA A 175 -1.06 5.85 -8.48
C ALA A 175 -1.46 5.80 -7.00
N ARG A 176 -0.49 5.55 -6.11
CA ARG A 176 -0.64 5.77 -4.67
C ARG A 176 0.02 7.09 -4.34
N ILE A 177 -0.74 8.01 -3.77
CA ILE A 177 -0.31 9.37 -3.46
C ILE A 177 -0.46 9.59 -1.97
N VAL A 178 0.65 9.90 -1.28
CA VAL A 178 0.63 10.30 0.12
C VAL A 178 0.63 11.82 0.19
N ALA A 179 -0.48 12.38 0.70
CA ALA A 179 -0.68 13.82 0.76
C ALA A 179 -1.45 14.25 2.00
N TYR A 180 -1.15 15.47 2.46
CA TYR A 180 -1.87 16.15 3.53
C TYR A 180 -2.89 17.13 2.93
N LEU A 181 -4.16 16.98 3.34
CA LEU A 181 -5.21 17.93 3.02
C LEU A 181 -5.55 18.75 4.28
N PRO A 182 -5.48 20.09 4.20
CA PRO A 182 -5.58 20.94 5.40
C PRO A 182 -7.00 20.97 6.01
N HIS A 183 -8.03 20.79 5.20
CA HIS A 183 -9.44 20.78 5.62
C HIS A 183 -10.34 20.13 4.57
N THR A 184 -11.59 19.85 4.91
CA THR A 184 -12.56 19.13 4.06
C THR A 184 -12.93 19.84 2.76
N ASP A 185 -12.74 21.16 2.67
CA ASP A 185 -13.01 21.95 1.47
C ASP A 185 -11.79 22.02 0.52
N ALA A 186 -10.63 21.56 0.98
CA ALA A 186 -9.47 21.40 0.12
C ALA A 186 -9.63 20.13 -0.74
N SER A 187 -9.26 20.23 -2.00
CA SER A 187 -9.21 19.09 -2.90
C SER A 187 -7.88 19.02 -3.63
N LEU A 188 -7.38 17.81 -3.78
CA LEU A 188 -6.26 17.50 -4.66
C LEU A 188 -6.83 16.89 -5.95
N VAL A 189 -6.64 17.59 -7.06
CA VAL A 189 -7.02 17.11 -8.38
C VAL A 189 -5.83 16.45 -9.02
N VAL A 190 -6.01 15.22 -9.46
CA VAL A 190 -5.03 14.44 -10.20
C VAL A 190 -5.46 14.42 -11.66
N GLY A 191 -4.79 15.22 -12.48
CA GLY A 191 -4.97 15.28 -13.93
C GLY A 191 -4.02 14.33 -14.66
N THR A 192 -4.49 13.77 -15.77
CA THR A 192 -3.73 12.86 -16.63
C THR A 192 -4.06 13.14 -18.09
N ASP A 193 -3.40 12.43 -19.03
CA ASP A 193 -3.73 12.45 -20.47
C ASP A 193 -5.19 12.03 -20.74
N SER A 194 -5.74 11.14 -19.89
CA SER A 194 -7.06 10.51 -20.10
C SER A 194 -8.20 11.15 -19.29
N GLY A 195 -7.89 12.01 -18.32
CA GLY A 195 -8.92 12.63 -17.50
C GLY A 195 -8.44 13.18 -16.17
N THR A 196 -9.39 13.46 -15.28
CA THR A 196 -9.12 14.02 -13.96
C THR A 196 -9.85 13.23 -12.87
N THR A 197 -9.16 13.01 -11.74
CA THR A 197 -9.74 12.46 -10.51
C THR A 197 -9.64 13.50 -9.40
N VAL A 198 -10.74 13.74 -8.69
CA VAL A 198 -10.80 14.70 -7.58
C VAL A 198 -10.79 13.95 -6.25
N ILE A 199 -9.79 14.24 -5.44
CA ILE A 199 -9.65 13.76 -4.06
C ILE A 199 -10.13 14.88 -3.13
N SER A 200 -11.21 14.64 -2.41
CA SER A 200 -11.85 15.64 -1.54
C SER A 200 -12.44 15.00 -0.29
N ARG A 201 -12.93 15.81 0.64
CA ARG A 201 -13.60 15.42 1.89
C ARG A 201 -12.70 14.58 2.82
N SER A 202 -11.40 14.79 2.73
CA SER A 202 -10.42 14.19 3.62
C SER A 202 -9.66 15.31 4.33
N THR A 203 -9.12 15.03 5.51
CA THR A 203 -8.26 15.95 6.27
C THR A 203 -7.08 15.19 6.84
N GLY A 204 -5.98 15.91 7.06
CA GLY A 204 -4.76 15.32 7.58
C GLY A 204 -3.93 14.59 6.51
N MET A 205 -2.95 13.84 6.97
CA MET A 205 -2.10 13.01 6.10
C MET A 205 -2.82 11.74 5.71
N ASN A 206 -2.97 11.50 4.42
CA ASN A 206 -3.70 10.36 3.89
C ASN A 206 -2.95 9.74 2.71
N GLU A 207 -3.25 8.49 2.44
CA GLU A 207 -2.86 7.80 1.22
C GLU A 207 -4.09 7.63 0.31
N PHE A 208 -3.94 8.03 -0.93
CA PHE A 208 -4.99 7.94 -1.95
C PHE A 208 -4.53 7.04 -3.09
N THR A 209 -5.43 6.17 -3.54
CA THR A 209 -5.21 5.34 -4.74
C THR A 209 -6.08 5.86 -5.87
N VAL A 210 -5.44 6.14 -7.01
CA VAL A 210 -6.07 6.60 -8.25
C VAL A 210 -5.79 5.58 -9.35
N GLU A 211 -6.83 5.13 -10.02
CA GLU A 211 -6.69 4.31 -11.23
C GLU A 211 -6.30 5.21 -12.40
N LEU A 212 -5.35 4.75 -13.19
CA LEU A 212 -4.77 5.50 -14.31
C LEU A 212 -4.95 4.71 -15.61
N GLU A 213 -5.43 5.38 -16.64
CA GLU A 213 -5.55 4.81 -17.98
C GLU A 213 -4.67 5.60 -18.95
N ASP A 214 -3.70 4.92 -19.56
CA ASP A 214 -2.85 5.41 -20.64
C ASP A 214 -2.22 6.77 -20.37
N VAL A 215 -1.30 6.84 -19.37
CA VAL A 215 -0.74 8.09 -18.85
C VAL A 215 0.74 8.23 -19.10
N SER A 216 1.17 9.44 -19.47
CA SER A 216 2.56 9.85 -19.61
C SER A 216 3.00 10.93 -18.61
N TYR A 217 2.04 11.58 -17.95
CA TYR A 217 2.28 12.56 -16.89
C TYR A 217 1.17 12.54 -15.84
N LEU A 218 1.45 13.10 -14.68
CA LEU A 218 0.48 13.43 -13.64
C LEU A 218 0.55 14.93 -13.37
N ARG A 219 -0.60 15.58 -13.37
CA ARG A 219 -0.76 16.95 -12.89
C ARG A 219 -1.45 16.92 -11.54
N LEU A 220 -0.79 17.46 -10.52
CA LEU A 220 -1.37 17.63 -9.21
C LEU A 220 -1.77 19.09 -9.05
N GLU A 221 -3.04 19.36 -8.74
CA GLU A 221 -3.58 20.71 -8.57
C GLU A 221 -4.37 20.80 -7.26
N HIS A 222 -4.10 21.85 -6.48
CA HIS A 222 -4.90 22.15 -5.32
C HIS A 222 -6.09 23.03 -5.72
N GLN A 223 -7.29 22.46 -5.64
CA GLN A 223 -8.55 23.20 -5.76
C GLN A 223 -9.17 23.39 -4.38
N GLY A 224 -9.49 24.63 -4.02
CA GLY A 224 -10.11 24.96 -2.75
C GLY A 224 -10.26 26.47 -2.55
N SER A 225 -11.14 26.87 -1.63
CA SER A 225 -11.31 28.27 -1.26
C SER A 225 -10.17 28.68 -0.34
N GLY A 226 -9.42 29.71 -0.71
CA GLY A 226 -8.30 30.26 0.08
C GLY A 226 -8.68 30.90 1.42
N GLY A 227 -9.86 30.59 1.99
CA GLY A 227 -10.42 31.24 3.16
C GLY A 227 -9.96 30.70 4.52
N TYR A 228 -9.41 29.47 4.58
CA TYR A 228 -9.05 28.80 5.83
C TYR A 228 -7.54 28.62 5.98
N TYR A 229 -7.06 28.41 7.22
CA TYR A 229 -5.68 28.08 7.55
C TYR A 229 -5.61 26.72 8.23
N PRO A 230 -4.60 25.87 7.97
CA PRO A 230 -3.57 25.99 6.92
C PRO A 230 -4.18 25.91 5.52
N LYS A 231 -3.47 26.46 4.53
CA LYS A 231 -4.00 26.60 3.16
C LYS A 231 -3.42 25.58 2.19
N GLU A 232 -2.26 25.04 2.49
CA GLU A 232 -1.48 24.24 1.55
C GLU A 232 -1.90 22.78 1.57
N VAL A 233 -2.05 22.18 0.40
CA VAL A 233 -1.96 20.73 0.23
C VAL A 233 -0.48 20.36 0.15
N LEU A 234 -0.05 19.38 0.96
CA LEU A 234 1.33 18.90 0.96
C LEU A 234 1.38 17.51 0.31
N VAL A 235 2.30 17.32 -0.64
CA VAL A 235 2.50 16.00 -1.27
C VAL A 235 3.85 15.45 -0.83
N SER A 236 3.82 14.24 -0.29
CA SER A 236 4.96 13.55 0.34
C SER A 236 5.62 12.54 -0.59
N SER A 237 4.81 11.71 -1.26
CA SER A 237 5.31 10.68 -2.16
C SER A 237 4.25 10.25 -3.17
N ILE A 238 4.71 9.70 -4.28
CA ILE A 238 3.89 9.12 -5.33
C ILE A 238 4.53 7.83 -5.78
N LEU A 239 3.74 6.77 -5.81
CA LEU A 239 4.09 5.51 -6.45
C LEU A 239 3.12 5.28 -7.59
N VAL A 240 3.60 5.29 -8.83
CA VAL A 240 2.85 4.83 -10.01
C VAL A 240 3.30 3.42 -10.34
N TYR A 241 2.36 2.50 -10.46
CA TYR A 241 2.70 1.11 -10.71
C TYR A 241 1.61 0.34 -11.45
N LYS A 242 2.06 -0.62 -12.25
CA LYS A 242 1.29 -1.72 -12.80
C LYS A 242 2.00 -3.00 -12.41
N ILE A 243 1.31 -3.91 -11.74
CA ILE A 243 1.85 -5.21 -11.37
C ILE A 243 0.84 -6.28 -11.78
N GLU A 244 1.28 -7.18 -12.63
CA GLU A 244 0.57 -8.38 -13.00
C GLU A 244 1.28 -9.56 -12.33
N ILE A 245 0.64 -10.14 -11.31
CA ILE A 245 1.13 -11.31 -10.60
C ILE A 245 0.17 -12.44 -10.90
N PRO A 246 0.65 -13.61 -11.35
CA PRO A 246 -0.21 -14.77 -11.56
C PRO A 246 -0.97 -15.11 -10.30
N GLU A 247 -2.28 -15.33 -10.43
CA GLU A 247 -3.16 -15.71 -9.33
C GLU A 247 -4.08 -16.87 -9.72
N PRO A 248 -4.45 -17.76 -8.77
CA PRO A 248 -5.50 -18.72 -9.00
C PRO A 248 -6.87 -18.04 -9.08
N SER A 249 -7.69 -18.48 -10.00
CA SER A 249 -9.08 -18.06 -10.13
C SER A 249 -9.98 -19.27 -10.00
N ILE A 250 -10.53 -19.48 -8.80
CA ILE A 250 -11.38 -20.64 -8.52
C ILE A 250 -12.80 -20.37 -8.95
N GLU A 251 -13.27 -21.19 -9.91
CA GLU A 251 -14.66 -21.25 -10.29
C GLU A 251 -15.29 -22.54 -9.78
N VAL A 252 -16.57 -22.45 -9.42
CA VAL A 252 -17.31 -23.59 -8.86
C VAL A 252 -18.68 -23.62 -9.51
N SER A 253 -19.00 -24.75 -10.13
CA SER A 253 -20.35 -25.12 -10.54
C SER A 253 -20.82 -26.31 -9.71
N TYR A 254 -22.13 -26.48 -9.58
CA TYR A 254 -22.67 -27.57 -8.79
C TYR A 254 -23.95 -28.15 -9.36
N ASN A 255 -24.17 -29.42 -9.07
CA ASN A 255 -25.43 -30.12 -9.27
C ASN A 255 -25.92 -30.70 -7.93
N LEU A 256 -27.22 -30.64 -7.70
CA LEU A 256 -27.86 -31.20 -6.52
C LEU A 256 -28.39 -32.57 -6.82
N ASP A 257 -28.05 -33.54 -5.94
CA ASP A 257 -28.61 -34.87 -5.93
C ASP A 257 -29.07 -35.25 -4.52
N ASN A 258 -30.37 -35.03 -4.25
CA ASN A 258 -31.05 -35.33 -2.96
C ASN A 258 -30.30 -34.78 -1.73
N SER A 259 -29.45 -35.61 -1.10
CA SER A 259 -28.70 -35.29 0.11
C SER A 259 -27.24 -34.92 -0.14
N ASN A 260 -26.82 -34.88 -1.39
CA ASN A 260 -25.47 -34.55 -1.79
C ASN A 260 -25.45 -33.39 -2.79
N VAL A 261 -24.36 -32.66 -2.78
CA VAL A 261 -24.01 -31.69 -3.83
C VAL A 261 -22.76 -32.18 -4.52
N GLU A 262 -22.82 -32.34 -5.82
CA GLU A 262 -21.66 -32.57 -6.66
C GLU A 262 -21.12 -31.24 -7.15
N LEU A 263 -19.87 -30.95 -6.83
CA LEU A 263 -19.19 -29.73 -7.20
C LEU A 263 -18.16 -30.00 -8.26
N ASN A 264 -18.13 -29.18 -9.30
CA ASN A 264 -17.00 -29.12 -10.21
C ASN A 264 -16.22 -27.82 -9.92
N ILE A 265 -14.99 -27.97 -9.47
CA ILE A 265 -14.12 -26.87 -9.03
C ILE A 265 -12.98 -26.76 -10.04
N SER A 266 -12.88 -25.63 -10.70
CA SER A 266 -11.86 -25.33 -11.71
C SER A 266 -10.97 -24.16 -11.28
N ASN A 267 -9.71 -24.22 -11.64
CA ASN A 267 -8.80 -23.08 -11.53
C ASN A 267 -8.57 -22.50 -12.93
N ASN A 268 -9.29 -21.42 -13.22
CA ASN A 268 -9.18 -20.67 -14.49
C ASN A 268 -8.13 -19.54 -14.41
N GLY A 269 -7.40 -19.47 -13.31
CA GLY A 269 -6.33 -18.51 -13.11
C GLY A 269 -5.01 -18.94 -13.77
N SER A 270 -3.99 -18.14 -13.53
CA SER A 270 -2.65 -18.31 -14.08
C SER A 270 -1.63 -18.90 -13.09
N ASP A 271 -2.03 -19.13 -11.84
CA ASP A 271 -1.20 -19.77 -10.82
C ASP A 271 -1.95 -20.90 -10.09
N ALA A 272 -1.24 -21.75 -9.38
CA ALA A 272 -1.82 -22.87 -8.64
C ALA A 272 -2.53 -22.42 -7.37
N ALA A 273 -3.68 -23.04 -7.09
CA ALA A 273 -4.35 -22.98 -5.80
C ALA A 273 -3.83 -24.12 -4.93
N GLU A 274 -3.13 -23.80 -3.86
CA GLU A 274 -2.52 -24.78 -2.97
C GLU A 274 -3.48 -25.20 -1.86
N ASN A 275 -3.37 -26.43 -1.38
CA ASN A 275 -4.14 -26.96 -0.24
C ASN A 275 -5.65 -26.67 -0.34
N VAL A 276 -6.23 -26.96 -1.50
CA VAL A 276 -7.66 -26.73 -1.74
C VAL A 276 -8.48 -27.65 -0.84
N VAL A 277 -9.36 -27.04 -0.06
CA VAL A 277 -10.28 -27.73 0.86
C VAL A 277 -11.69 -27.23 0.60
N VAL A 278 -12.63 -28.16 0.54
CA VAL A 278 -14.05 -27.85 0.36
C VAL A 278 -14.81 -28.26 1.60
N VAL A 279 -15.66 -27.36 2.10
CA VAL A 279 -16.41 -27.57 3.33
C VAL A 279 -17.89 -27.26 3.08
N SER A 280 -18.77 -28.17 3.51
CA SER A 280 -20.21 -27.92 3.59
C SER A 280 -20.56 -27.48 5.01
N ILE A 281 -21.27 -26.36 5.14
CA ILE A 281 -21.65 -25.74 6.41
C ILE A 281 -23.15 -25.50 6.41
N ALA A 282 -23.84 -25.99 7.44
CA ALA A 282 -25.25 -25.70 7.67
C ALA A 282 -25.51 -25.34 9.14
N VAL A 283 -26.27 -24.25 9.37
CA VAL A 283 -26.63 -23.77 10.71
C VAL A 283 -25.38 -23.62 11.62
N GLY A 284 -24.29 -23.09 11.04
CA GLY A 284 -23.03 -22.87 11.78
C GLY A 284 -22.16 -24.10 12.02
N ASN A 285 -22.60 -25.29 11.61
CA ASN A 285 -21.85 -26.54 11.79
C ASN A 285 -21.27 -27.03 10.47
N VAL A 286 -20.07 -27.61 10.52
CA VAL A 286 -19.47 -28.33 9.39
C VAL A 286 -20.20 -29.67 9.23
N ILE A 287 -20.78 -29.90 8.05
CA ILE A 287 -21.50 -31.14 7.69
C ILE A 287 -20.54 -32.11 7.04
N ASP A 288 -19.72 -31.66 6.11
CA ASP A 288 -18.75 -32.48 5.39
C ASP A 288 -17.52 -31.64 5.00
N ARG A 289 -16.38 -32.31 4.81
CA ARG A 289 -15.11 -31.74 4.42
C ARG A 289 -14.33 -32.66 3.51
N LYS A 290 -13.85 -32.13 2.39
CA LYS A 290 -12.96 -32.82 1.46
C LYS A 290 -11.70 -32.04 1.20
N VAL A 291 -10.58 -32.71 1.07
CA VAL A 291 -9.28 -32.14 0.73
C VAL A 291 -8.96 -32.54 -0.71
N LEU A 292 -8.74 -31.57 -1.57
CA LEU A 292 -8.43 -31.79 -2.99
C LEU A 292 -6.92 -31.68 -3.27
N GLY A 293 -6.16 -31.04 -2.40
CA GLY A 293 -4.73 -30.79 -2.59
C GLY A 293 -4.45 -29.55 -3.44
N GLU A 294 -3.57 -29.67 -4.42
CA GLU A 294 -3.21 -28.59 -5.36
C GLU A 294 -4.13 -28.65 -6.59
N LEU A 295 -4.58 -27.47 -7.04
CA LEU A 295 -5.32 -27.31 -8.28
C LEU A 295 -4.56 -26.36 -9.21
N LYS A 296 -3.87 -26.91 -10.21
CA LYS A 296 -3.05 -26.16 -11.17
C LYS A 296 -3.91 -25.34 -12.14
N PRO A 297 -3.32 -24.31 -12.81
CA PRO A 297 -4.00 -23.60 -13.88
C PRO A 297 -4.63 -24.54 -14.92
N GLY A 298 -5.90 -24.28 -15.26
CA GLY A 298 -6.68 -25.07 -16.20
C GLY A 298 -7.16 -26.44 -15.68
N GLN A 299 -6.82 -26.83 -14.45
CA GLN A 299 -7.33 -28.07 -13.85
C GLN A 299 -8.72 -27.89 -13.27
N SER A 300 -9.50 -29.01 -13.33
CA SER A 300 -10.80 -29.13 -12.68
C SER A 300 -10.85 -30.43 -11.88
N GLN A 301 -11.55 -30.41 -10.76
CA GLN A 301 -11.82 -31.61 -9.95
C GLN A 301 -13.30 -31.63 -9.56
N THR A 302 -13.88 -32.83 -9.64
CA THR A 302 -15.25 -33.07 -9.19
C THR A 302 -15.23 -33.69 -7.80
N VAL A 303 -16.07 -33.18 -6.90
CA VAL A 303 -16.18 -33.69 -5.53
C VAL A 303 -17.62 -33.67 -5.06
N ALA A 304 -18.05 -34.77 -4.42
CA ALA A 304 -19.36 -34.83 -3.78
C ALA A 304 -19.25 -34.53 -2.28
N LEU A 305 -20.14 -33.67 -1.79
CA LEU A 305 -20.27 -33.34 -0.37
C LEU A 305 -21.69 -33.59 0.11
N SER A 306 -21.81 -34.07 1.34
CA SER A 306 -23.09 -34.17 2.01
C SER A 306 -23.61 -32.79 2.40
N ILE A 307 -24.91 -32.59 2.26
CA ILE A 307 -25.61 -31.36 2.66
C ILE A 307 -26.79 -31.67 3.60
N LYS A 308 -27.14 -30.72 4.42
CA LYS A 308 -28.29 -30.80 5.31
C LYS A 308 -29.56 -30.47 4.52
N GLN A 309 -30.49 -31.45 4.40
CA GLN A 309 -31.76 -31.24 3.74
C GLN A 309 -32.67 -30.24 4.48
N GLY A 310 -33.50 -29.52 3.74
CA GLY A 310 -34.42 -28.55 4.27
C GLY A 310 -33.77 -27.30 4.86
N SER A 311 -32.48 -27.03 4.57
CA SER A 311 -31.75 -25.87 5.05
C SER A 311 -30.91 -25.22 3.94
N THR A 312 -30.53 -23.97 4.15
CA THR A 312 -29.51 -23.34 3.32
C THR A 312 -28.16 -23.81 3.76
N ASN A 313 -27.42 -24.44 2.87
CA ASN A 313 -26.04 -24.87 3.08
C ASN A 313 -25.09 -23.84 2.46
N THR A 314 -24.00 -23.51 3.14
CA THR A 314 -22.90 -22.74 2.57
C THR A 314 -21.77 -23.70 2.20
N ILE A 315 -21.45 -23.79 0.93
CA ILE A 315 -20.25 -24.48 0.46
C ILE A 315 -19.12 -23.49 0.42
N ARG A 316 -18.07 -23.73 1.19
CA ARG A 316 -16.87 -22.91 1.21
C ARG A 316 -15.72 -23.67 0.59
N VAL A 317 -15.16 -23.11 -0.50
CA VAL A 317 -13.92 -23.57 -1.10
C VAL A 317 -12.80 -22.69 -0.55
N ILE A 318 -11.83 -23.31 0.10
CA ILE A 318 -10.70 -22.65 0.75
C ILE A 318 -9.43 -23.10 0.03
N TRP A 319 -8.53 -22.19 -0.26
CA TRP A 319 -7.21 -22.52 -0.79
C TRP A 319 -6.15 -21.61 -0.21
N LYS A 320 -4.90 -22.03 -0.30
CA LYS A 320 -3.76 -21.17 -0.06
C LYS A 320 -3.19 -20.70 -1.39
N HIS A 321 -2.78 -19.46 -1.39
CA HIS A 321 -2.00 -18.87 -2.46
C HIS A 321 -0.90 -18.04 -1.83
N ARG A 322 0.34 -18.50 -2.00
CA ARG A 322 1.52 -17.79 -1.51
C ARG A 322 1.45 -17.46 -0.02
N GLY A 323 1.03 -18.43 0.77
CA GLY A 323 0.91 -18.31 2.23
C GLY A 323 -0.36 -17.62 2.74
N LYS A 324 -1.13 -16.95 1.88
CA LYS A 324 -2.43 -16.37 2.25
C LYS A 324 -3.55 -17.40 2.07
N THR A 325 -4.49 -17.41 3.02
CA THR A 325 -5.70 -18.21 2.90
C THR A 325 -6.78 -17.40 2.19
N MET A 326 -7.27 -17.94 1.09
CA MET A 326 -8.35 -17.39 0.28
C MET A 326 -9.57 -18.31 0.40
N PHE A 327 -10.76 -17.78 0.15
CA PHE A 327 -11.97 -18.60 0.12
C PHE A 327 -13.04 -18.02 -0.81
N LYS A 328 -13.94 -18.91 -1.25
CA LYS A 328 -15.14 -18.57 -2.02
C LYS A 328 -16.34 -19.33 -1.44
N ASP A 329 -17.41 -18.60 -1.17
CA ASP A 329 -18.65 -19.15 -0.61
C ASP A 329 -19.74 -19.25 -1.68
N ILE A 330 -20.46 -20.36 -1.68
CA ILE A 330 -21.61 -20.62 -2.53
C ILE A 330 -22.76 -21.05 -1.62
N LYS A 331 -23.94 -20.46 -1.83
CA LYS A 331 -25.16 -20.82 -1.10
C LYS A 331 -25.94 -21.86 -1.91
N VAL A 332 -26.22 -22.99 -1.31
CA VAL A 332 -26.97 -24.10 -1.88
C VAL A 332 -28.23 -24.30 -1.04
N LYS A 333 -29.40 -24.30 -1.68
CA LYS A 333 -30.67 -24.64 -1.05
C LYS A 333 -31.05 -26.05 -1.46
N SER A 334 -31.22 -26.93 -0.49
CA SER A 334 -31.72 -28.29 -0.69
C SER A 334 -33.20 -28.38 -0.44
#